data_5450a723e3e2527765ba7680773a01cd
#
_entry.id   5450a723e3e2527765ba7680773a01cd
#
_cell.length_a   1.000
_cell.length_b   1.000
_cell.length_c   1.000
_cell.angle_alpha   90.00
_cell.angle_beta   90.00
_cell.angle_gamma   90.00
#
_symmetry.space_group_name_H-M   'P 1'
#
loop_
_entity.id
_entity.type
_entity.pdbx_description
1 polymer ?
#
loop_
_entity_poly.entity_id
_entity_poly.type
_entity_poly.pdbx_seq_one_letter_code
_entity_poly.pdbx_strand_id
1 'polypeptide(L)'
;MDQKSRPNNFRIKAITFVFTIAISPFLLSFPTGSANGRDQSANLNPFIKKYISHNVTGIGESKQLIFATNKDRSSVLVTIHSLEKKYGAWQVVFPPFAGSIGEKGFAAIDEKREGDGKSPSGIFPLGMAFGYYPSIGTQMPYRQATDDDYWVDDVNSQDYNKWVEGKPAAASWERMKRDDDQYKVGIVIEYNMNPIVKGKGSAIFLHVWKDRKPTAGCLAMSEEMVLKILAWLDPAKKPLIVMGTEAELSAMRYP
;
A
#
# COMPACT_ATOMS: atom_id res chain seq x y z
N MET A 1 16.95 8.29 78.89
CA MET A 1 16.79 6.85 79.15
C MET A 1 16.98 6.10 77.87
N ASP A 2 18.10 5.43 77.86
CA ASP A 2 18.75 4.77 76.72
C ASP A 2 18.22 3.33 76.59
N GLN A 3 17.83 2.91 75.38
CA GLN A 3 17.75 1.47 75.10
C GLN A 3 18.25 1.18 73.69
N LYS A 4 19.52 0.77 73.66
CA LYS A 4 20.16 0.11 72.51
C LYS A 4 19.50 -1.23 72.23
N SER A 5 19.05 -1.47 71.01
CA SER A 5 18.76 -2.81 70.48
C SER A 5 19.87 -3.26 69.55
N ARG A 6 20.37 -4.46 69.74
CA ARG A 6 21.51 -5.12 69.08
C ARG A 6 21.10 -5.67 67.72
N PRO A 7 21.99 -5.73 66.72
CA PRO A 7 21.70 -6.38 65.44
C PRO A 7 21.81 -7.91 65.56
N ASN A 8 20.83 -8.61 64.99
CA ASN A 8 20.77 -10.06 64.90
C ASN A 8 21.51 -10.49 63.60
N ASN A 9 22.63 -11.17 63.79
CA ASN A 9 23.41 -11.77 62.69
C ASN A 9 22.76 -13.09 62.23
N PHE A 10 22.01 -13.09 61.13
CA PHE A 10 21.62 -14.35 60.50
C PHE A 10 22.69 -14.72 59.44
N ARG A 11 23.45 -15.77 59.71
CA ARG A 11 24.37 -16.43 58.77
C ARG A 11 23.55 -17.33 57.86
N ILE A 12 23.41 -16.93 56.58
CA ILE A 12 22.86 -17.78 55.52
C ILE A 12 23.99 -18.69 55.03
N LYS A 13 23.85 -19.99 55.22
CA LYS A 13 24.71 -21.02 54.62
C LYS A 13 24.31 -21.14 53.13
N ALA A 14 25.21 -20.80 52.25
CA ALA A 14 25.08 -21.07 50.83
C ALA A 14 25.23 -22.58 50.59
N ILE A 15 24.19 -23.21 50.08
CA ILE A 15 24.21 -24.58 49.56
C ILE A 15 24.44 -24.47 48.03
N THR A 16 25.64 -24.83 47.61
CA THR A 16 26.00 -24.89 46.18
C THR A 16 25.47 -26.21 45.61
N PHE A 17 24.41 -26.14 44.83
CA PHE A 17 23.97 -27.27 44.01
C PHE A 17 24.73 -27.24 42.69
N VAL A 18 25.61 -28.22 42.49
CA VAL A 18 26.26 -28.47 41.18
C VAL A 18 25.28 -29.29 40.35
N PHE A 19 24.64 -28.63 39.36
CA PHE A 19 23.87 -29.33 38.32
C PHE A 19 24.82 -29.70 37.19
N THR A 20 25.11 -30.99 37.07
CA THR A 20 25.81 -31.56 35.93
C THR A 20 24.79 -31.74 34.81
N ILE A 21 24.76 -30.82 33.83
CA ILE A 21 23.93 -30.96 32.62
C ILE A 21 24.69 -31.88 31.68
N ALA A 22 24.19 -33.10 31.50
CA ALA A 22 24.63 -34.00 30.43
C ALA A 22 24.08 -33.49 29.09
N ILE A 23 24.92 -32.88 28.29
CA ILE A 23 24.59 -32.49 26.91
C ILE A 23 24.66 -33.74 26.02
N SER A 24 23.52 -34.34 25.71
CA SER A 24 23.41 -35.34 24.70
C SER A 24 23.34 -34.64 23.31
N PRO A 25 24.21 -34.95 22.33
CA PRO A 25 24.12 -34.38 21.02
C PRO A 25 22.95 -35.05 20.28
N PHE A 26 21.79 -34.41 20.32
CA PHE A 26 20.69 -34.76 19.43
C PHE A 26 21.03 -34.24 18.03
N LEU A 27 21.53 -35.11 17.16
CA LEU A 27 21.68 -34.85 15.72
C LEU A 27 20.27 -34.68 15.14
N LEU A 28 19.80 -33.43 15.08
CA LEU A 28 18.64 -33.04 14.27
C LEU A 28 19.07 -33.12 12.80
N SER A 29 18.76 -34.25 12.16
CA SER A 29 18.75 -34.34 10.70
C SER A 29 17.60 -33.47 10.18
N PHE A 30 17.94 -32.27 9.74
CA PHE A 30 17.02 -31.48 8.93
C PHE A 30 16.87 -32.20 7.60
N PRO A 31 15.64 -32.52 7.17
CA PRO A 31 15.45 -32.99 5.81
C PRO A 31 15.87 -31.82 4.90
N THR A 32 16.87 -32.05 4.06
CA THR A 32 17.19 -31.20 2.92
C THR A 32 16.04 -31.34 1.94
N GLY A 33 14.91 -30.70 2.26
CA GLY A 33 13.83 -30.50 1.32
C GLY A 33 14.38 -29.64 0.20
N SER A 34 14.69 -30.26 -0.92
CA SER A 34 14.87 -29.59 -2.20
C SER A 34 13.60 -28.72 -2.38
N ALA A 35 13.73 -27.42 -2.11
CA ALA A 35 12.71 -26.46 -2.51
C ALA A 35 12.66 -26.54 -4.04
N ASN A 36 11.74 -27.37 -4.56
CA ASN A 36 11.31 -27.28 -5.93
C ASN A 36 10.85 -25.83 -6.13
N GLY A 37 11.75 -24.98 -6.60
CA GLY A 37 11.45 -23.67 -7.15
C GLY A 37 10.59 -23.91 -8.40
N ARG A 38 9.30 -24.23 -8.18
CA ARG A 38 8.32 -24.13 -9.26
C ARG A 38 8.44 -22.69 -9.75
N ASP A 39 8.76 -22.56 -11.02
CA ASP A 39 8.80 -21.27 -11.70
C ASP A 39 7.47 -20.56 -11.48
N GLN A 40 7.42 -19.69 -10.44
CA GLN A 40 6.21 -18.95 -10.09
C GLN A 40 5.89 -17.90 -11.17
N SER A 41 6.81 -17.66 -12.12
CA SER A 41 6.56 -16.84 -13.30
C SER A 41 5.56 -17.51 -14.27
N ALA A 42 5.43 -18.84 -14.20
CA ALA A 42 4.45 -19.60 -14.99
C ALA A 42 2.99 -19.25 -14.62
N ASN A 43 2.74 -18.71 -13.40
CA ASN A 43 1.41 -18.38 -12.90
C ASN A 43 1.03 -16.90 -13.10
N LEU A 44 1.85 -16.07 -13.75
CA LEU A 44 1.49 -14.70 -14.05
C LEU A 44 0.36 -14.65 -15.07
N ASN A 45 -0.63 -13.77 -14.81
CA ASN A 45 -1.65 -13.43 -15.80
C ASN A 45 -0.98 -13.06 -17.14
N PRO A 46 -1.40 -13.66 -18.29
CA PRO A 46 -0.77 -13.45 -19.59
C PRO A 46 -0.69 -11.98 -20.00
N PHE A 47 -1.73 -11.19 -19.71
CA PHE A 47 -1.73 -9.74 -19.93
C PHE A 47 -0.60 -9.06 -19.16
N ILE A 48 -0.49 -9.34 -17.85
CA ILE A 48 0.53 -8.73 -16.97
C ILE A 48 1.94 -9.10 -17.43
N LYS A 49 2.17 -10.37 -17.78
CA LYS A 49 3.47 -10.83 -18.31
C LYS A 49 3.85 -10.06 -19.58
N LYS A 50 2.91 -9.91 -20.52
CA LYS A 50 3.12 -9.15 -21.75
C LYS A 50 3.34 -7.67 -21.44
N TYR A 51 2.53 -7.08 -20.55
CA TYR A 51 2.66 -5.67 -20.17
C TYR A 51 4.04 -5.35 -19.61
N ILE A 52 4.52 -6.13 -18.65
CA ILE A 52 5.85 -5.95 -18.04
C ILE A 52 6.97 -6.02 -19.10
N SER A 53 6.90 -6.98 -20.03
CA SER A 53 7.93 -7.13 -21.07
C SER A 53 7.97 -5.95 -22.07
N HIS A 54 6.86 -5.25 -22.27
CA HIS A 54 6.76 -4.13 -23.20
C HIS A 54 6.98 -2.75 -22.55
N ASN A 55 6.88 -2.65 -21.23
CA ASN A 55 6.96 -1.38 -20.50
C ASN A 55 8.11 -1.35 -19.50
N VAL A 56 9.25 -1.94 -19.83
CA VAL A 56 10.44 -2.01 -18.97
C VAL A 56 10.89 -0.62 -18.54
N THR A 57 10.89 0.36 -19.44
CA THR A 57 11.28 1.74 -19.14
C THR A 57 10.31 2.38 -18.14
N GLY A 58 8.98 2.26 -18.36
CA GLY A 58 7.98 2.82 -17.44
C GLY A 58 7.98 2.17 -16.05
N ILE A 59 8.32 0.88 -15.97
CA ILE A 59 8.48 0.15 -14.70
C ILE A 59 9.82 0.51 -14.04
N GLY A 60 10.88 0.77 -14.84
CA GLY A 60 12.18 1.18 -14.36
C GLY A 60 12.79 0.20 -13.36
N GLU A 61 13.26 0.73 -12.25
CA GLU A 61 13.89 -0.04 -11.16
C GLU A 61 12.92 -0.61 -10.13
N SER A 62 11.61 -0.46 -10.33
CA SER A 62 10.60 -0.97 -9.41
C SER A 62 10.74 -2.48 -9.22
N LYS A 63 10.57 -2.90 -7.98
CA LYS A 63 10.55 -4.32 -7.58
C LYS A 63 9.20 -4.74 -6.99
N GLN A 64 8.25 -3.81 -6.88
CA GLN A 64 6.89 -4.10 -6.40
C GLN A 64 5.88 -3.43 -7.32
N LEU A 65 4.96 -4.22 -7.86
CA LEU A 65 3.91 -3.75 -8.76
C LEU A 65 2.54 -4.18 -8.25
N ILE A 66 1.60 -3.25 -8.28
CA ILE A 66 0.18 -3.52 -8.13
C ILE A 66 -0.48 -3.25 -9.49
N PHE A 67 -1.28 -4.19 -9.99
CA PHE A 67 -2.14 -3.98 -11.15
C PHE A 67 -3.58 -3.90 -10.67
N ALA A 68 -4.30 -2.85 -11.02
CA ALA A 68 -5.74 -2.71 -10.81
C ALA A 68 -6.40 -2.57 -12.18
N THR A 69 -6.89 -3.68 -12.73
CA THR A 69 -7.30 -3.74 -14.13
C THR A 69 -8.68 -4.37 -14.32
N ASN A 70 -9.34 -4.01 -15.42
CA ASN A 70 -10.54 -4.66 -15.94
C ASN A 70 -10.49 -4.72 -17.47
N LYS A 71 -11.57 -5.24 -18.10
CA LYS A 71 -11.69 -5.33 -19.55
C LYS A 71 -12.62 -4.28 -20.13
N ASP A 72 -13.47 -3.68 -19.31
CA ASP A 72 -14.47 -2.69 -19.69
C ASP A 72 -14.20 -1.38 -18.96
N ARG A 73 -14.00 -0.30 -19.71
CA ARG A 73 -13.70 1.03 -19.17
C ARG A 73 -14.80 1.57 -18.26
N SER A 74 -16.06 1.22 -18.50
CA SER A 74 -17.21 1.65 -17.71
C SER A 74 -17.40 0.81 -16.43
N SER A 75 -16.75 -0.35 -16.33
CA SER A 75 -16.82 -1.20 -15.16
C SER A 75 -16.20 -0.52 -13.95
N VAL A 76 -16.93 -0.51 -12.84
CA VAL A 76 -16.46 0.01 -11.54
C VAL A 76 -15.67 -1.03 -10.73
N LEU A 77 -15.66 -2.30 -11.18
CA LEU A 77 -14.93 -3.38 -10.54
C LEU A 77 -13.63 -3.65 -11.29
N VAL A 78 -12.59 -3.91 -10.52
CA VAL A 78 -11.25 -4.29 -11.02
C VAL A 78 -10.76 -5.56 -10.34
N THR A 79 -9.89 -6.29 -11.04
CA THR A 79 -9.07 -7.34 -10.44
C THR A 79 -7.72 -6.75 -10.06
N ILE A 80 -7.30 -7.00 -8.82
CA ILE A 80 -6.03 -6.53 -8.28
C ILE A 80 -5.05 -7.69 -8.26
N HIS A 81 -3.85 -7.46 -8.80
CA HIS A 81 -2.71 -8.37 -8.74
C HIS A 81 -1.55 -7.64 -8.09
N SER A 82 -0.83 -8.33 -7.21
CA SER A 82 0.37 -7.81 -6.53
C SER A 82 1.57 -8.68 -6.86
N LEU A 83 2.64 -8.05 -7.30
CA LEU A 83 3.84 -8.70 -7.80
C LEU A 83 5.09 -8.14 -7.13
N GLU A 84 6.04 -9.02 -6.86
CA GLU A 84 7.35 -8.64 -6.39
C GLU A 84 8.44 -9.27 -7.26
N LYS A 85 9.47 -8.48 -7.59
CA LYS A 85 10.63 -8.99 -8.32
C LYS A 85 11.64 -9.57 -7.33
N LYS A 86 11.77 -10.91 -7.35
CA LYS A 86 12.76 -11.66 -6.54
C LYS A 86 13.66 -12.48 -7.44
N TYR A 87 14.95 -12.44 -7.19
CA TYR A 87 15.95 -13.20 -7.97
C TYR A 87 15.84 -12.97 -9.49
N GLY A 88 15.51 -11.74 -9.90
CA GLY A 88 15.38 -11.37 -11.31
C GLY A 88 14.00 -11.68 -11.94
N ALA A 89 13.13 -12.45 -11.29
CA ALA A 89 11.82 -12.84 -11.79
C ALA A 89 10.67 -12.19 -11.00
N TRP A 90 9.58 -11.86 -11.70
CA TRP A 90 8.35 -11.38 -11.08
C TRP A 90 7.53 -12.55 -10.53
N GLN A 91 7.06 -12.44 -9.30
CA GLN A 91 6.30 -13.45 -8.58
C GLN A 91 5.02 -12.84 -8.01
N VAL A 92 3.94 -13.60 -8.02
CA VAL A 92 2.67 -13.21 -7.37
C VAL A 92 2.86 -13.23 -5.86
N VAL A 93 2.44 -12.15 -5.19
CA VAL A 93 2.54 -12.02 -3.72
C VAL A 93 1.26 -12.50 -3.04
N PHE A 94 0.12 -12.00 -3.50
CA PHE A 94 -1.20 -12.41 -3.01
C PHE A 94 -2.03 -12.98 -4.17
N PRO A 95 -2.92 -13.95 -3.92
CA PRO A 95 -3.91 -14.34 -4.91
C PRO A 95 -4.68 -13.13 -5.42
N PRO A 96 -5.07 -13.09 -6.71
CA PRO A 96 -5.84 -11.97 -7.24
C PRO A 96 -7.13 -11.74 -6.44
N PHE A 97 -7.48 -10.48 -6.21
CA PHE A 97 -8.66 -10.10 -5.45
C PHE A 97 -9.39 -8.90 -6.08
N ALA A 98 -10.61 -8.62 -5.61
CA ALA A 98 -11.44 -7.56 -6.15
C ALA A 98 -11.15 -6.21 -5.53
N GLY A 99 -11.25 -5.15 -6.33
CA GLY A 99 -11.32 -3.76 -5.90
C GLY A 99 -12.43 -3.01 -6.64
N SER A 100 -12.73 -1.80 -6.19
CA SER A 100 -13.63 -0.85 -6.86
C SER A 100 -12.90 0.45 -7.18
N ILE A 101 -13.33 1.09 -8.26
CA ILE A 101 -12.76 2.34 -8.78
C ILE A 101 -13.84 3.40 -8.93
N GLY A 102 -13.52 4.49 -9.61
CA GLY A 102 -14.44 5.59 -9.88
C GLY A 102 -15.80 5.13 -10.41
N GLU A 103 -16.87 5.80 -10.01
CA GLU A 103 -18.27 5.48 -10.38
C GLU A 103 -18.54 5.48 -11.90
N LYS A 104 -17.66 6.13 -12.67
CA LYS A 104 -17.66 6.14 -14.14
C LYS A 104 -16.50 5.37 -14.74
N GLY A 105 -15.92 4.41 -13.99
CA GLY A 105 -14.84 3.54 -14.42
C GLY A 105 -13.49 4.25 -14.58
N PHE A 106 -12.74 3.90 -15.63
CA PHE A 106 -11.46 4.52 -15.94
C PHE A 106 -11.58 5.72 -16.90
N ALA A 107 -10.80 6.76 -16.64
CA ALA A 107 -10.49 7.76 -17.67
C ALA A 107 -9.57 7.14 -18.73
N ALA A 108 -9.62 7.61 -19.97
CA ALA A 108 -8.55 7.31 -20.93
C ALA A 108 -7.23 7.94 -20.45
N ILE A 109 -6.11 7.41 -20.95
CA ILE A 109 -4.79 7.94 -20.61
C ILE A 109 -4.75 9.45 -20.91
N ASP A 110 -4.26 10.24 -19.94
CA ASP A 110 -4.18 11.70 -19.98
C ASP A 110 -5.53 12.46 -20.04
N GLU A 111 -6.67 11.77 -20.04
CA GLU A 111 -8.00 12.38 -20.11
C GLU A 111 -8.72 12.54 -18.76
N LYS A 112 -8.11 12.12 -17.65
CA LYS A 112 -8.66 12.35 -16.31
C LYS A 112 -8.84 13.84 -16.06
N ARG A 113 -10.00 14.21 -15.48
CA ARG A 113 -10.34 15.58 -15.07
C ARG A 113 -10.85 15.61 -13.64
N GLU A 114 -10.72 16.78 -13.01
CA GLU A 114 -11.30 17.00 -11.69
C GLU A 114 -12.81 16.81 -11.73
N GLY A 115 -13.37 16.08 -10.73
CA GLY A 115 -14.80 15.87 -10.60
C GLY A 115 -15.45 14.97 -11.66
N ASP A 116 -14.68 14.27 -12.53
CA ASP A 116 -15.23 13.44 -13.60
C ASP A 116 -15.77 12.07 -13.14
N GLY A 117 -15.56 11.70 -11.87
CA GLY A 117 -15.99 10.41 -11.30
C GLY A 117 -15.22 9.20 -11.82
N LYS A 118 -14.08 9.40 -12.49
CA LYS A 118 -13.26 8.33 -13.08
C LYS A 118 -11.95 8.15 -12.34
N SER A 119 -11.43 6.92 -12.33
CA SER A 119 -10.05 6.65 -11.90
C SER A 119 -9.07 6.88 -13.04
N PRO A 120 -7.84 7.36 -12.77
CA PRO A 120 -6.84 7.56 -13.82
C PRO A 120 -6.34 6.24 -14.39
N SER A 121 -5.94 6.24 -15.68
CA SER A 121 -5.21 5.15 -16.31
C SER A 121 -3.74 5.51 -16.49
N GLY A 122 -2.83 4.56 -16.17
CA GLY A 122 -1.39 4.77 -16.28
C GLY A 122 -0.58 3.97 -15.28
N ILE A 123 0.71 4.36 -15.12
CA ILE A 123 1.62 3.89 -14.08
C ILE A 123 1.88 5.05 -13.11
N PHE A 124 1.72 4.79 -11.82
CA PHE A 124 1.88 5.81 -10.78
C PHE A 124 2.72 5.26 -9.62
N PRO A 125 3.61 6.08 -9.01
CA PRO A 125 4.25 5.71 -7.75
C PRO A 125 3.23 5.59 -6.63
N LEU A 126 3.57 4.77 -5.63
CA LEU A 126 2.87 4.73 -4.35
C LEU A 126 3.67 5.55 -3.34
N GLY A 127 3.01 6.56 -2.80
CA GLY A 127 3.63 7.54 -1.92
C GLY A 127 3.42 7.26 -0.43
N MET A 128 2.98 8.29 0.30
CA MET A 128 2.76 8.24 1.74
C MET A 128 1.52 7.42 2.10
N ALA A 129 1.66 6.49 3.03
CA ALA A 129 0.53 5.84 3.69
C ALA A 129 -0.10 6.76 4.74
N PHE A 130 -1.37 6.59 4.99
CA PHE A 130 -2.12 7.37 5.98
C PHE A 130 -3.18 6.54 6.69
N GLY A 131 -3.70 7.05 7.79
CA GLY A 131 -4.80 6.41 8.51
C GLY A 131 -5.09 7.06 9.84
N TYR A 132 -6.04 6.49 10.60
CA TYR A 132 -6.49 7.08 11.87
C TYR A 132 -5.67 6.64 13.08
N TYR A 133 -4.91 5.56 12.92
CA TYR A 133 -4.07 5.03 14.00
C TYR A 133 -2.77 5.83 14.13
N PRO A 134 -2.19 5.93 15.34
CA PRO A 134 -0.89 6.58 15.52
C PRO A 134 0.24 5.91 14.72
N SER A 135 0.11 4.62 14.46
CA SER A 135 1.04 3.83 13.64
C SER A 135 0.34 2.60 13.07
N ILE A 136 0.86 2.09 11.96
CA ILE A 136 0.44 0.84 11.33
C ILE A 136 1.66 0.02 10.93
N GLY A 137 1.49 -1.29 10.69
CA GLY A 137 2.57 -2.17 10.26
C GLY A 137 2.94 -1.93 8.80
N THR A 138 3.66 -0.85 8.49
CA THR A 138 4.15 -0.53 7.15
C THR A 138 5.58 0.02 7.19
N GLN A 139 6.34 -0.20 6.11
CA GLN A 139 7.64 0.46 5.88
C GLN A 139 7.50 1.76 5.07
N MET A 140 6.32 1.99 4.47
CA MET A 140 6.06 3.23 3.74
C MET A 140 6.05 4.42 4.70
N PRO A 141 6.46 5.62 4.25
CA PRO A 141 6.22 6.84 5.02
C PRO A 141 4.76 6.89 5.45
N TYR A 142 4.51 7.17 6.73
CA TYR A 142 3.16 7.14 7.28
C TYR A 142 2.82 8.46 7.98
N ARG A 143 1.61 8.97 7.75
CA ARG A 143 1.04 10.10 8.46
C ARG A 143 -0.29 9.71 9.09
N GLN A 144 -0.42 9.95 10.39
CA GLN A 144 -1.72 9.85 11.07
C GLN A 144 -2.61 11.00 10.61
N ALA A 145 -3.81 10.67 10.14
CA ALA A 145 -4.84 11.65 9.81
C ALA A 145 -5.61 12.06 11.06
N THR A 146 -5.74 13.35 11.29
CA THR A 146 -6.48 13.98 12.38
C THR A 146 -7.69 14.74 11.86
N ASP A 147 -8.48 15.33 12.76
CA ASP A 147 -9.64 16.15 12.38
C ASP A 147 -9.24 17.48 11.69
N ASP A 148 -7.96 17.87 11.82
CA ASP A 148 -7.39 19.09 11.21
C ASP A 148 -6.64 18.81 9.89
N ASP A 149 -6.74 17.58 9.35
CA ASP A 149 -6.06 17.19 8.12
C ASP A 149 -7.02 17.15 6.92
N TYR A 150 -6.62 17.81 5.84
CA TYR A 150 -7.43 17.98 4.63
C TYR A 150 -6.59 17.74 3.38
N TRP A 151 -7.23 17.29 2.30
CA TRP A 151 -6.66 17.25 0.96
C TRP A 151 -7.41 18.22 0.08
N VAL A 152 -6.72 19.21 -0.49
CA VAL A 152 -7.36 20.29 -1.27
C VAL A 152 -7.62 19.81 -2.70
N ASP A 153 -8.86 19.87 -3.14
CA ASP A 153 -9.33 19.52 -4.48
C ASP A 153 -9.87 20.74 -5.28
N ASP A 154 -9.83 21.94 -4.68
CA ASP A 154 -10.17 23.19 -5.37
C ASP A 154 -9.12 23.55 -6.41
N VAL A 155 -9.49 23.49 -7.69
CA VAL A 155 -8.62 23.79 -8.84
C VAL A 155 -8.06 25.23 -8.84
N ASN A 156 -8.69 26.17 -8.11
CA ASN A 156 -8.25 27.55 -8.02
C ASN A 156 -7.25 27.77 -6.87
N SER A 157 -7.21 26.85 -5.92
CA SER A 157 -6.29 26.93 -4.77
C SER A 157 -4.82 26.77 -5.19
N GLN A 158 -3.91 27.43 -4.47
CA GLN A 158 -2.47 27.18 -4.58
C GLN A 158 -2.06 25.85 -3.97
N ASP A 159 -2.91 25.29 -3.10
CA ASP A 159 -2.72 24.00 -2.44
C ASP A 159 -3.45 22.86 -3.14
N TYR A 160 -3.95 23.08 -4.37
CA TYR A 160 -4.58 22.03 -5.16
C TYR A 160 -3.73 20.76 -5.22
N ASN A 161 -4.38 19.62 -4.96
CA ASN A 161 -3.79 18.28 -4.90
C ASN A 161 -2.67 18.13 -3.84
N LYS A 162 -2.84 18.79 -2.70
CA LYS A 162 -1.92 18.69 -1.55
C LYS A 162 -2.67 18.38 -0.26
N TRP A 163 -1.97 17.71 0.64
CA TRP A 163 -2.36 17.58 2.04
C TRP A 163 -2.02 18.85 2.79
N VAL A 164 -2.97 19.42 3.52
CA VAL A 164 -2.79 20.57 4.39
C VAL A 164 -3.29 20.28 5.80
N GLU A 165 -2.66 20.91 6.79
CA GLU A 165 -3.08 20.90 8.19
C GLU A 165 -3.78 22.21 8.51
N GLY A 166 -4.87 22.15 9.27
CA GLY A 166 -5.77 23.26 9.49
C GLY A 166 -6.75 23.46 8.33
N LYS A 167 -7.89 24.08 8.62
CA LYS A 167 -8.95 24.31 7.63
C LYS A 167 -8.43 25.11 6.42
N PRO A 168 -8.48 24.55 5.19
CA PRO A 168 -7.95 25.22 4.01
C PRO A 168 -8.70 26.52 3.68
N ALA A 169 -7.98 27.51 3.18
CA ALA A 169 -8.55 28.68 2.50
C ALA A 169 -8.83 28.35 1.02
N ALA A 170 -9.71 27.38 0.79
CA ALA A 170 -10.08 26.84 -0.52
C ALA A 170 -11.60 26.64 -0.58
N ALA A 171 -12.18 26.57 -1.80
CA ALA A 171 -13.60 26.36 -1.97
C ALA A 171 -14.04 24.91 -1.71
N SER A 172 -13.12 23.93 -1.90
CA SER A 172 -13.40 22.52 -1.66
C SER A 172 -12.17 21.76 -1.19
N TRP A 173 -12.40 20.69 -0.42
CA TRP A 173 -11.40 19.76 0.11
C TRP A 173 -12.04 18.48 0.61
N GLU A 174 -11.24 17.43 0.76
CA GLU A 174 -11.60 16.21 1.46
C GLU A 174 -11.03 16.23 2.89
N ARG A 175 -11.83 15.79 3.88
CA ARG A 175 -11.31 15.52 5.23
C ARG A 175 -10.54 14.21 5.20
N MET A 176 -9.29 14.21 5.67
CA MET A 176 -8.48 13.00 5.71
C MET A 176 -8.91 12.04 6.84
N LYS A 177 -9.57 12.55 7.88
CA LYS A 177 -10.26 11.76 8.87
C LYS A 177 -11.78 11.89 8.65
N ARG A 178 -12.35 10.89 7.97
CA ARG A 178 -13.76 10.83 7.57
C ARG A 178 -14.59 10.08 8.61
N ASP A 179 -15.88 10.39 8.71
CA ASP A 179 -16.82 9.73 9.62
C ASP A 179 -17.29 8.36 9.11
N ASP A 180 -16.98 8.01 7.84
CA ASP A 180 -17.40 6.76 7.19
C ASP A 180 -16.30 5.68 7.13
N ASP A 181 -15.19 5.90 7.82
CA ASP A 181 -14.04 4.99 7.94
C ASP A 181 -13.33 4.61 6.62
N GLN A 182 -13.70 5.21 5.49
CA GLN A 182 -13.08 4.86 4.21
C GLN A 182 -11.58 5.21 4.18
N TYR A 183 -11.15 6.26 4.90
CA TYR A 183 -9.75 6.67 5.02
C TYR A 183 -9.07 6.21 6.31
N LYS A 184 -9.70 5.24 7.01
CA LYS A 184 -9.15 4.63 8.23
C LYS A 184 -7.74 4.08 8.05
N VAL A 185 -7.44 3.61 6.84
CA VAL A 185 -6.11 3.23 6.37
C VAL A 185 -6.06 3.34 4.84
N GLY A 186 -4.96 3.88 4.32
CA GLY A 186 -4.79 4.04 2.88
C GLY A 186 -3.38 4.45 2.51
N ILE A 187 -3.17 4.68 1.21
CA ILE A 187 -1.92 5.16 0.65
C ILE A 187 -2.21 6.08 -0.55
N VAL A 188 -1.42 7.12 -0.67
CA VAL A 188 -1.49 8.06 -1.79
C VAL A 188 -0.99 7.37 -3.06
N ILE A 189 -1.80 7.41 -4.12
CA ILE A 189 -1.37 7.13 -5.48
C ILE A 189 -0.90 8.45 -6.06
N GLU A 190 0.39 8.56 -6.39
CA GLU A 190 1.02 9.83 -6.81
C GLU A 190 0.61 10.23 -8.24
N TYR A 191 -0.71 10.25 -8.46
CA TYR A 191 -1.28 10.77 -9.70
C TYR A 191 -1.32 12.30 -9.66
N ASN A 192 -0.89 12.96 -10.74
CA ASN A 192 -0.89 14.42 -10.89
C ASN A 192 -0.20 15.18 -9.74
N MET A 193 0.92 14.62 -9.23
CA MET A 193 1.64 15.23 -8.11
C MET A 193 3.00 15.82 -8.49
N ASN A 194 3.57 15.40 -9.64
CA ASN A 194 4.87 15.92 -10.08
C ASN A 194 4.98 15.99 -11.62
N PRO A 195 4.74 17.16 -12.25
CA PRO A 195 4.19 18.38 -11.65
C PRO A 195 2.68 18.28 -11.41
N ILE A 196 2.17 19.07 -10.47
CA ILE A 196 0.72 19.24 -10.29
C ILE A 196 0.18 20.10 -11.44
N VAL A 197 -0.81 19.58 -12.16
CA VAL A 197 -1.52 20.29 -13.24
C VAL A 197 -2.97 20.49 -12.81
N LYS A 198 -3.38 21.75 -12.62
CA LYS A 198 -4.72 22.09 -12.17
C LYS A 198 -5.80 21.55 -13.12
N GLY A 199 -6.85 20.97 -12.55
CA GLY A 199 -7.98 20.39 -13.29
C GLY A 199 -7.76 19.00 -13.88
N LYS A 200 -6.56 18.43 -13.74
CA LYS A 200 -6.27 17.04 -14.20
C LYS A 200 -6.72 15.96 -13.20
N GLY A 201 -7.30 16.35 -12.08
CA GLY A 201 -7.72 15.45 -10.99
C GLY A 201 -6.79 15.50 -9.79
N SER A 202 -7.34 15.26 -8.62
CA SER A 202 -6.67 15.31 -7.32
C SER A 202 -7.16 14.18 -6.42
N ALA A 203 -6.58 14.03 -5.22
CA ALA A 203 -7.03 13.15 -4.17
C ALA A 203 -7.21 11.68 -4.64
N ILE A 204 -6.23 11.13 -5.33
CA ILE A 204 -6.27 9.74 -5.80
C ILE A 204 -5.54 8.84 -4.79
N PHE A 205 -6.30 7.98 -4.13
CA PHE A 205 -5.81 7.09 -3.07
C PHE A 205 -6.18 5.63 -3.34
N LEU A 206 -5.46 4.73 -2.68
CA LEU A 206 -5.89 3.37 -2.41
C LEU A 206 -6.37 3.35 -0.95
N HIS A 207 -7.63 2.98 -0.71
CA HIS A 207 -8.24 3.06 0.62
C HIS A 207 -9.27 1.94 0.87
N VAL A 208 -9.90 1.94 2.04
CA VAL A 208 -10.93 0.97 2.40
C VAL A 208 -12.24 1.28 1.65
N TRP A 209 -12.85 0.27 1.03
CA TRP A 209 -14.18 0.42 0.44
C TRP A 209 -15.30 0.39 1.47
N LYS A 210 -16.43 0.97 1.11
CA LYS A 210 -17.68 0.80 1.84
C LYS A 210 -18.61 -0.08 0.99
N ASP A 211 -18.86 -1.31 1.44
CA ASP A 211 -19.80 -2.25 0.78
C ASP A 211 -19.51 -2.49 -0.73
N ARG A 212 -18.24 -2.47 -1.12
CA ARG A 212 -17.80 -2.57 -2.54
C ARG A 212 -18.38 -1.50 -3.46
N LYS A 213 -18.85 -0.39 -2.90
CA LYS A 213 -19.35 0.74 -3.70
C LYS A 213 -18.23 1.38 -4.51
N PRO A 214 -18.55 1.96 -5.66
CA PRO A 214 -17.58 2.75 -6.44
C PRO A 214 -17.15 4.00 -5.66
N THR A 215 -16.05 4.59 -6.08
CA THR A 215 -15.46 5.80 -5.51
C THR A 215 -15.71 7.02 -6.42
N ALA A 216 -15.23 8.20 -6.02
CA ALA A 216 -15.19 9.37 -6.90
C ALA A 216 -13.99 9.35 -7.89
N GLY A 217 -13.05 8.40 -7.73
CA GLY A 217 -11.85 8.29 -8.58
C GLY A 217 -10.74 7.46 -7.95
N CYS A 218 -10.79 7.20 -6.66
CA CYS A 218 -9.84 6.36 -5.93
C CYS A 218 -9.96 4.88 -6.30
N LEU A 219 -8.96 4.10 -5.84
CA LEU A 219 -9.03 2.64 -5.80
C LEU A 219 -9.41 2.22 -4.38
N ALA A 220 -10.43 1.39 -4.22
CA ALA A 220 -10.84 0.89 -2.92
C ALA A 220 -10.91 -0.64 -2.87
N MET A 221 -10.65 -1.20 -1.70
CA MET A 221 -10.68 -2.64 -1.43
C MET A 221 -11.00 -2.93 0.04
N SER A 222 -11.07 -4.20 0.44
CA SER A 222 -11.31 -4.53 1.85
C SER A 222 -10.20 -4.02 2.76
N GLU A 223 -10.53 -3.62 3.99
CA GLU A 223 -9.56 -3.16 5.00
C GLU A 223 -8.43 -4.18 5.19
N GLU A 224 -8.78 -5.47 5.25
CA GLU A 224 -7.82 -6.56 5.36
C GLU A 224 -6.77 -6.50 4.24
N MET A 225 -7.20 -6.26 2.99
CA MET A 225 -6.28 -6.21 1.86
C MET A 225 -5.47 -4.93 1.81
N VAL A 226 -6.04 -3.78 2.21
CA VAL A 226 -5.27 -2.53 2.37
C VAL A 226 -4.14 -2.74 3.37
N LEU A 227 -4.43 -3.31 4.55
CA LEU A 227 -3.42 -3.59 5.58
C LEU A 227 -2.35 -4.57 5.09
N LYS A 228 -2.73 -5.65 4.39
CA LYS A 228 -1.76 -6.62 3.81
C LYS A 228 -0.86 -5.97 2.76
N ILE A 229 -1.42 -5.13 1.90
CA ILE A 229 -0.66 -4.38 0.91
C ILE A 229 0.34 -3.44 1.59
N LEU A 230 -0.11 -2.66 2.57
CA LEU A 230 0.75 -1.71 3.29
C LEU A 230 1.87 -2.39 4.07
N ALA A 231 1.59 -3.55 4.68
CA ALA A 231 2.61 -4.34 5.37
C ALA A 231 3.67 -4.95 4.42
N TRP A 232 3.29 -5.20 3.17
CA TRP A 232 4.18 -5.75 2.15
C TRP A 232 5.00 -4.67 1.44
N LEU A 233 4.44 -3.46 1.25
CA LEU A 233 5.11 -2.38 0.51
C LEU A 233 6.39 -1.91 1.22
N ASP A 234 7.43 -1.67 0.42
CA ASP A 234 8.75 -1.23 0.85
C ASP A 234 9.21 -0.09 -0.07
N PRO A 235 9.41 1.13 0.42
CA PRO A 235 9.81 2.28 -0.40
C PRO A 235 11.16 2.07 -1.10
N ALA A 236 12.07 1.26 -0.53
CA ALA A 236 13.33 0.91 -1.16
C ALA A 236 13.15 0.06 -2.44
N LYS A 237 11.98 -0.55 -2.61
CA LYS A 237 11.60 -1.32 -3.80
C LYS A 237 10.88 -0.47 -4.86
N LYS A 238 10.74 0.84 -4.63
CA LYS A 238 10.10 1.79 -5.57
C LYS A 238 8.75 1.27 -6.05
N PRO A 239 7.76 1.06 -5.14
CA PRO A 239 6.49 0.44 -5.50
C PRO A 239 5.69 1.30 -6.49
N LEU A 240 5.12 0.65 -7.50
CA LEU A 240 4.27 1.28 -8.51
C LEU A 240 2.90 0.60 -8.56
N ILE A 241 1.89 1.38 -8.96
CA ILE A 241 0.59 0.86 -9.33
C ILE A 241 0.30 1.13 -10.81
N VAL A 242 -0.22 0.12 -11.50
CA VAL A 242 -0.67 0.18 -12.89
C VAL A 242 -2.19 0.09 -12.91
N MET A 243 -2.86 1.10 -13.41
CA MET A 243 -4.32 1.22 -13.41
C MET A 243 -4.85 1.43 -14.83
N GLY A 244 -5.97 0.80 -15.17
CA GLY A 244 -6.61 0.98 -16.48
C GLY A 244 -7.21 -0.29 -17.06
N THR A 245 -7.80 -0.19 -18.24
CA THR A 245 -8.26 -1.39 -18.96
C THR A 245 -7.09 -2.18 -19.55
N GLU A 246 -7.21 -3.51 -19.60
CA GLU A 246 -6.18 -4.36 -20.22
C GLU A 246 -5.90 -3.95 -21.67
N ALA A 247 -6.93 -3.54 -22.43
CA ALA A 247 -6.80 -3.13 -23.82
C ALA A 247 -5.97 -1.85 -23.95
N GLU A 248 -6.29 -0.81 -23.16
CA GLU A 248 -5.62 0.48 -23.20
C GLU A 248 -4.16 0.39 -22.71
N LEU A 249 -3.95 -0.32 -21.61
CA LEU A 249 -2.62 -0.57 -21.09
C LEU A 249 -1.75 -1.39 -22.05
N SER A 250 -2.36 -2.33 -22.81
CA SER A 250 -1.65 -3.08 -23.87
C SER A 250 -1.19 -2.21 -25.03
N ALA A 251 -1.89 -1.11 -25.31
CA ALA A 251 -1.53 -0.14 -26.33
C ALA A 251 -0.48 0.89 -25.85
N MET A 252 -0.35 1.07 -24.54
CA MET A 252 0.60 2.00 -23.93
C MET A 252 2.05 1.58 -24.22
N ARG A 253 2.88 2.57 -24.55
CA ARG A 253 4.34 2.41 -24.69
C ARG A 253 5.01 3.58 -23.98
N TYR A 254 5.94 3.27 -23.11
CA TYR A 254 6.85 4.26 -22.57
C TYR A 254 8.13 4.26 -23.44
N PRO A 255 8.53 5.43 -23.93
CA PRO A 255 9.74 5.58 -24.74
C PRO A 255 11.01 5.20 -23.99
#